data_a3dc249d51f377a76ee4b82fc91f997b
#
_entry.id   a3dc249d51f377a76ee4b82fc91f997b
#
_cell.length_a   1.000
_cell.length_b   1.000
_cell.length_c   1.000
_cell.angle_alpha   90.00
_cell.angle_beta   90.00
_cell.angle_gamma   90.00
#
_symmetry.space_group_name_H-M   'P 1'
#
loop_
_entity.id
_entity.type
_entity.pdbx_description
1 polymer ?
#
loop_
_entity_poly.entity_id
_entity_poly.type
_entity_poly.pdbx_seq_one_letter_code
_entity_poly.pdbx_strand_id
1 'polypeptide(L)'
;MINDELTAAFNAKPRVDINNIKKMTPGQLDQVKNYGSMAENLLKNKNFALFVHHYKFDMSDAVVGIAGHNEEDNARRLSIVHNIAGIDRFVEFLQNAVRFKNMAVNIQSPVNTKGNINE
;
A
#
# COMPACT_ATOMS: atom_id res chain seq x y z
N MET A 1 -14.83 -7.87 -9.43
CA MET A 1 -13.95 -7.08 -10.30
C MET A 1 -14.06 -5.61 -9.99
N ILE A 2 -12.99 -4.90 -10.20
CA ILE A 2 -13.00 -3.44 -10.04
C ILE A 2 -13.84 -2.85 -11.16
N ASN A 3 -14.69 -1.89 -10.81
CA ASN A 3 -15.60 -1.24 -11.74
C ASN A 3 -14.83 -0.52 -12.85
N ASP A 4 -15.29 -0.65 -14.09
CA ASP A 4 -14.62 -0.06 -15.26
C ASP A 4 -14.54 1.46 -15.19
N GLU A 5 -15.55 2.10 -14.62
CA GLU A 5 -15.56 3.56 -14.45
C GLU A 5 -14.45 3.99 -13.50
N LEU A 6 -14.23 3.22 -12.43
CA LEU A 6 -13.15 3.51 -11.47
C LEU A 6 -11.79 3.34 -12.14
N THR A 7 -11.63 2.30 -12.95
CA THR A 7 -10.39 2.07 -13.69
C THR A 7 -10.11 3.21 -14.66
N ALA A 8 -11.15 3.65 -15.40
CA ALA A 8 -11.02 4.76 -16.33
C ALA A 8 -10.66 6.07 -15.60
N ALA A 9 -11.30 6.30 -14.46
CA ALA A 9 -11.01 7.48 -13.65
C ALA A 9 -9.57 7.48 -13.15
N PHE A 10 -9.06 6.32 -12.75
CA PHE A 10 -7.67 6.18 -12.34
C PHE A 10 -6.72 6.47 -13.49
N ASN A 11 -7.00 5.92 -14.68
CA ASN A 11 -6.15 6.10 -15.85
C ASN A 11 -6.13 7.54 -16.36
N ALA A 12 -7.20 8.31 -16.09
CA ALA A 12 -7.30 9.69 -16.51
C ALA A 12 -6.46 10.66 -15.66
N LYS A 13 -6.04 10.23 -14.47
CA LYS A 13 -5.28 11.09 -13.56
C LYS A 13 -3.78 10.92 -13.77
N PRO A 14 -3.00 12.00 -13.84
CA PRO A 14 -1.56 11.90 -13.85
C PRO A 14 -1.06 11.34 -12.51
N ARG A 15 -0.01 10.56 -12.56
CA ARG A 15 0.62 9.99 -11.37
C ARG A 15 1.77 10.87 -10.92
N VAL A 16 1.91 10.97 -9.60
CA VAL A 16 2.98 11.73 -8.99
C VAL A 16 4.20 10.83 -8.79
N ASP A 17 5.37 11.32 -9.18
CA ASP A 17 6.62 10.60 -8.95
C ASP A 17 7.11 10.87 -7.53
N ILE A 18 6.90 9.90 -6.66
CA ILE A 18 7.21 10.01 -5.24
C ILE A 18 8.72 10.11 -4.98
N ASN A 19 9.54 9.63 -5.90
CA ASN A 19 10.99 9.70 -5.75
C ASN A 19 11.52 11.15 -5.70
N ASN A 20 10.75 12.09 -6.20
CA ASN A 20 11.11 13.50 -6.22
C ASN A 20 10.31 14.34 -5.22
N ILE A 21 9.93 13.73 -4.11
CA ILE A 21 9.03 14.38 -3.15
C ILE A 21 9.55 15.74 -2.67
N LYS A 22 10.84 15.90 -2.50
CA LYS A 22 11.41 17.16 -2.02
C LYS A 22 11.34 18.27 -3.06
N LYS A 23 11.14 17.92 -4.33
CA LYS A 23 11.05 18.87 -5.43
C LYS A 23 9.61 19.11 -5.88
N MET A 24 8.65 18.51 -5.19
CA MET A 24 7.25 18.64 -5.56
C MET A 24 6.70 20.03 -5.28
N THR A 25 5.77 20.45 -6.12
CA THR A 25 4.99 21.64 -5.87
C THR A 25 4.04 21.43 -4.70
N PRO A 26 3.53 22.50 -4.07
CA PRO A 26 2.52 22.35 -3.01
C PRO A 26 1.31 21.54 -3.44
N GLY A 27 0.85 21.69 -4.67
CA GLY A 27 -0.28 20.89 -5.18
C GLY A 27 0.05 19.42 -5.27
N GLN A 28 1.26 19.07 -5.71
CA GLN A 28 1.71 17.68 -5.75
C GLN A 28 1.86 17.08 -4.35
N LEU A 29 2.37 17.85 -3.40
CA LEU A 29 2.45 17.43 -2.00
C LEU A 29 1.08 17.18 -1.40
N ASP A 30 0.09 18.00 -1.76
CA ASP A 30 -1.29 17.80 -1.32
C ASP A 30 -1.85 16.49 -1.86
N GLN A 31 -1.55 16.15 -3.12
CA GLN A 31 -1.95 14.86 -3.69
C GLN A 31 -1.32 13.69 -2.93
N VAL A 32 -0.06 13.79 -2.56
CA VAL A 32 0.63 12.75 -1.77
C VAL A 32 -0.04 12.61 -0.41
N LYS A 33 -0.39 13.71 0.24
CA LYS A 33 -1.09 13.67 1.53
C LYS A 33 -2.47 13.05 1.43
N ASN A 34 -3.22 13.39 0.40
CA ASN A 34 -4.55 12.81 0.19
C ASN A 34 -4.46 11.32 -0.07
N TYR A 35 -3.52 10.92 -0.89
CA TYR A 35 -3.30 9.51 -1.21
C TYR A 35 -2.92 8.72 0.04
N GLY A 36 -2.00 9.25 0.84
CA GLY A 36 -1.60 8.64 2.10
C GLY A 36 -2.75 8.54 3.11
N SER A 37 -3.63 9.55 3.14
CA SER A 37 -4.81 9.51 4.00
C SER A 37 -5.78 8.41 3.58
N MET A 38 -5.97 8.21 2.28
CA MET A 38 -6.79 7.11 1.78
C MET A 38 -6.19 5.75 2.16
N ALA A 39 -4.88 5.60 2.02
CA ALA A 39 -4.19 4.38 2.41
C ALA A 39 -4.33 4.12 3.92
N GLU A 40 -4.18 5.16 4.72
CA GLU A 40 -4.34 5.07 6.17
C GLU A 40 -5.75 4.63 6.54
N ASN A 41 -6.76 5.16 5.88
CA ASN A 41 -8.15 4.76 6.11
C ASN A 41 -8.37 3.29 5.77
N LEU A 42 -7.77 2.80 4.69
CA LEU A 42 -7.84 1.38 4.34
C LEU A 42 -7.18 0.52 5.41
N LEU A 43 -6.00 0.92 5.88
CA LEU A 43 -5.27 0.15 6.88
C LEU A 43 -6.00 0.10 8.22
N LYS A 44 -6.80 1.10 8.53
CA LYS A 44 -7.62 1.16 9.76
C LYS A 44 -8.98 0.51 9.60
N ASN A 45 -9.37 0.15 8.40
CA ASN A 45 -10.68 -0.42 8.14
C ASN A 45 -10.71 -1.88 8.57
N LYS A 46 -11.65 -2.21 9.45
CA LYS A 46 -11.77 -3.56 10.00
C LYS A 46 -12.07 -4.61 8.94
N ASN A 47 -12.91 -4.26 7.98
CA ASN A 47 -13.26 -5.20 6.92
C ASN A 47 -12.07 -5.46 6.00
N PHE A 48 -11.31 -4.44 5.68
CA PHE A 48 -10.09 -4.61 4.91
C PHE A 48 -9.12 -5.54 5.61
N ALA A 49 -8.87 -5.30 6.90
CA ALA A 49 -7.99 -6.13 7.71
C ALA A 49 -8.49 -7.57 7.76
N LEU A 50 -9.80 -7.76 7.93
CA LEU A 50 -10.40 -9.08 7.96
C LEU A 50 -10.12 -9.86 6.68
N PHE A 51 -10.34 -9.23 5.52
CA PHE A 51 -10.12 -9.91 4.25
C PHE A 51 -8.64 -10.17 3.98
N VAL A 52 -7.75 -9.29 4.38
CA VAL A 52 -6.31 -9.54 4.28
C VAL A 52 -5.93 -10.78 5.09
N HIS A 53 -6.38 -10.85 6.33
CA HIS A 53 -6.08 -11.99 7.20
C HIS A 53 -6.73 -13.28 6.69
N HIS A 54 -7.97 -13.22 6.24
CA HIS A 54 -8.66 -14.38 5.67
C HIS A 54 -7.93 -14.92 4.45
N TYR A 55 -7.53 -14.02 3.56
CA TYR A 55 -6.81 -14.43 2.36
C TYR A 55 -5.50 -15.14 2.72
N LYS A 56 -4.75 -14.58 3.65
CA LYS A 56 -3.47 -15.18 4.08
C LYS A 56 -3.71 -16.53 4.76
N PHE A 57 -4.75 -16.62 5.57
CA PHE A 57 -5.11 -17.87 6.22
C PHE A 57 -5.47 -18.94 5.21
N ASP A 58 -6.33 -18.61 4.24
CA ASP A 58 -6.75 -19.55 3.21
C ASP A 58 -5.55 -20.03 2.38
N MET A 59 -4.65 -19.13 2.05
CA MET A 59 -3.45 -19.48 1.29
C MET A 59 -2.53 -20.39 2.10
N SER A 60 -2.33 -20.11 3.37
CA SER A 60 -1.52 -20.94 4.25
C SER A 60 -2.13 -22.33 4.41
N ASP A 61 -3.44 -22.38 4.58
CA ASP A 61 -4.17 -23.64 4.70
C ASP A 61 -4.07 -24.47 3.41
N ALA A 62 -4.15 -23.79 2.27
CA ALA A 62 -3.99 -24.47 0.98
C ALA A 62 -2.62 -25.11 0.83
N VAL A 63 -1.55 -24.45 1.30
CA VAL A 63 -0.20 -25.02 1.28
C VAL A 63 -0.14 -26.30 2.12
N VAL A 64 -0.71 -26.24 3.32
CA VAL A 64 -0.74 -27.39 4.23
C VAL A 64 -1.50 -28.56 3.61
N GLY A 65 -2.54 -28.27 2.84
CA GLY A 65 -3.36 -29.29 2.18
C GLY A 65 -2.67 -30.02 1.02
N ILE A 66 -1.53 -29.52 0.53
CA ILE A 66 -0.79 -30.19 -0.54
C ILE A 66 0.08 -31.28 0.08
N ALA A 67 -0.34 -32.53 -0.06
CA ALA A 67 0.36 -33.65 0.57
C ALA A 67 1.52 -34.19 -0.27
N GLY A 68 1.47 -34.05 -1.58
CA GLY A 68 2.47 -34.59 -2.50
C GLY A 68 3.73 -33.75 -2.58
N HIS A 69 4.75 -34.32 -3.18
CA HIS A 69 6.05 -33.68 -3.34
C HIS A 69 6.59 -33.78 -4.77
N ASN A 70 5.72 -34.06 -5.73
CA ASN A 70 6.14 -34.06 -7.11
C ASN A 70 6.36 -32.63 -7.60
N GLU A 71 6.84 -32.50 -8.82
CA GLU A 71 7.18 -31.22 -9.41
C GLU A 71 5.97 -30.27 -9.50
N GLU A 72 4.82 -30.82 -9.86
CA GLU A 72 3.58 -30.06 -9.95
C GLU A 72 3.12 -29.56 -8.57
N ASP A 73 3.18 -30.43 -7.55
CA ASP A 73 2.82 -30.04 -6.18
C ASP A 73 3.74 -28.97 -5.64
N ASN A 74 5.03 -29.07 -5.90
CA ASN A 74 6.00 -28.06 -5.48
C ASN A 74 5.76 -26.73 -6.19
N ALA A 75 5.41 -26.77 -7.47
CA ALA A 75 5.07 -25.55 -8.21
C ALA A 75 3.84 -24.86 -7.63
N ARG A 76 2.83 -25.63 -7.21
CA ARG A 76 1.63 -25.07 -6.58
C ARG A 76 1.95 -24.42 -5.23
N ARG A 77 2.78 -25.08 -4.41
CA ARG A 77 3.21 -24.48 -3.14
C ARG A 77 3.90 -23.15 -3.37
N LEU A 78 4.82 -23.12 -4.31
CA LEU A 78 5.57 -21.91 -4.61
C LEU A 78 4.64 -20.79 -5.08
N SER A 79 3.67 -21.12 -5.93
CA SER A 79 2.69 -20.16 -6.41
C SER A 79 1.89 -19.55 -5.25
N ILE A 80 1.46 -20.39 -4.30
CA ILE A 80 0.69 -19.92 -3.14
C ILE A 80 1.54 -19.03 -2.24
N VAL A 81 2.80 -19.42 -2.01
CA VAL A 81 3.73 -18.60 -1.22
C VAL A 81 3.92 -17.23 -1.87
N HIS A 82 4.00 -17.18 -3.20
CA HIS A 82 4.08 -15.92 -3.92
C HIS A 82 2.81 -15.08 -3.74
N ASN A 83 1.65 -15.71 -3.68
CA ASN A 83 0.39 -14.99 -3.43
C ASN A 83 0.38 -14.35 -2.04
N ILE A 84 0.87 -15.06 -1.03
CA ILE A 84 0.98 -14.52 0.33
C ILE A 84 1.95 -13.33 0.33
N ALA A 85 3.10 -13.48 -0.30
CA ALA A 85 4.07 -12.41 -0.41
C ALA A 85 3.48 -11.20 -1.14
N GLY A 86 2.64 -11.45 -2.14
CA GLY A 86 1.97 -10.39 -2.89
C GLY A 86 1.03 -9.56 -2.02
N ILE A 87 0.24 -10.19 -1.17
CA ILE A 87 -0.66 -9.44 -0.29
C ILE A 87 0.13 -8.68 0.78
N ASP A 88 1.21 -9.24 1.29
CA ASP A 88 2.07 -8.54 2.24
C ASP A 88 2.70 -7.30 1.60
N ARG A 89 3.11 -7.41 0.34
CA ARG A 89 3.65 -6.27 -0.41
C ARG A 89 2.60 -5.22 -0.67
N PHE A 90 1.36 -5.62 -0.89
CA PHE A 90 0.28 -4.66 -1.06
C PHE A 90 0.04 -3.86 0.22
N VAL A 91 0.03 -4.53 1.37
CA VAL A 91 -0.09 -3.85 2.66
C VAL A 91 1.09 -2.90 2.87
N GLU A 92 2.30 -3.34 2.55
CA GLU A 92 3.50 -2.50 2.62
C GLU A 92 3.38 -1.29 1.70
N PHE A 93 2.82 -1.47 0.51
CA PHE A 93 2.57 -0.38 -0.42
C PHE A 93 1.68 0.70 0.21
N LEU A 94 0.61 0.28 0.90
CA LEU A 94 -0.24 1.21 1.62
C LEU A 94 0.50 1.91 2.76
N GLN A 95 1.31 1.16 3.50
CA GLN A 95 2.12 1.73 4.59
C GLN A 95 3.12 2.75 4.05
N ASN A 96 3.69 2.49 2.89
CA ASN A 96 4.60 3.44 2.23
C ASN A 96 3.86 4.71 1.83
N ALA A 97 2.62 4.61 1.37
CA ALA A 97 1.83 5.79 1.04
C ALA A 97 1.62 6.67 2.29
N VAL A 98 1.37 6.06 3.45
CA VAL A 98 1.27 6.79 4.71
C VAL A 98 2.58 7.46 5.07
N ARG A 99 3.69 6.75 4.90
CA ARG A 99 5.02 7.29 5.18
C ARG A 99 5.32 8.51 4.32
N PHE A 100 5.00 8.45 3.04
CA PHE A 100 5.20 9.59 2.13
C PHE A 100 4.28 10.75 2.47
N LYS A 101 3.05 10.46 2.92
CA LYS A 101 2.17 11.49 3.45
C LYS A 101 2.85 12.24 4.60
N ASN A 102 3.43 11.50 5.55
CA ASN A 102 4.09 12.11 6.69
C ASN A 102 5.30 12.93 6.26
N MET A 103 6.04 12.47 5.27
CA MET A 103 7.14 13.25 4.69
C MET A 103 6.64 14.54 4.06
N ALA A 104 5.53 14.48 3.33
CA ALA A 104 4.93 15.65 2.70
C ALA A 104 4.47 16.69 3.76
N VAL A 105 3.86 16.21 4.84
CA VAL A 105 3.46 17.07 5.95
C VAL A 105 4.68 17.77 6.53
N ASN A 106 5.76 17.05 6.76
CA ASN A 106 6.99 17.63 7.32
C ASN A 106 7.62 18.65 6.37
N ILE A 107 7.59 18.41 5.07
CA ILE A 107 8.11 19.35 4.07
C ILE A 107 7.29 20.63 4.06
N GLN A 108 5.97 20.52 4.17
CA GLN A 108 5.08 21.69 4.15
C GLN A 108 5.04 22.45 5.47
N SER A 109 5.59 21.88 6.54
CA SER A 109 5.57 22.49 7.87
C SER A 109 6.96 22.62 8.49
N PRO A 110 8.02 22.90 7.72
CA PRO A 110 9.36 22.98 8.31
C PRO A 110 9.50 24.21 9.22
N VAL A 111 8.76 25.26 8.93
CA VAL A 111 8.81 26.50 9.73
C VAL A 111 8.32 26.26 11.15
N ASN A 112 7.27 25.46 11.30
CA ASN A 112 6.76 25.11 12.62
C ASN A 112 7.79 24.37 13.44
N THR A 113 8.48 23.45 12.81
CA THR A 113 9.54 22.69 13.48
C THR A 113 10.69 23.59 13.91
N LYS A 114 11.11 24.47 13.01
CA LYS A 114 12.21 25.40 13.30
C LYS A 114 11.84 26.41 14.38
N GLY A 115 10.64 26.94 14.31
CA GLY A 115 10.17 27.88 15.30
C GLY A 115 10.19 27.27 16.69
N ASN A 116 9.75 26.05 16.82
CA ASN A 116 9.76 25.34 18.09
C ASN A 116 11.16 25.12 18.63
N ILE A 117 12.10 24.86 17.77
CA ILE A 117 13.48 24.60 18.17
C ILE A 117 14.18 25.88 18.59
N ASN A 118 13.88 26.96 17.95
CA ASN A 118 14.57 28.23 18.16
C ASN A 118 14.10 28.98 19.39
N GLU A 119 12.99 28.60 19.95
CA GLU A 119 12.45 29.23 21.15
C GLU A 119 13.24 28.94 22.43
#